data_65af6d1d7b861a2412be952c3b8908cc
#
_entry.id   65af6d1d7b861a2412be952c3b8908cc
#
_cell.length_a   1.000
_cell.length_b   1.000
_cell.length_c   1.000
_cell.angle_alpha   90.00
_cell.angle_beta   90.00
_cell.angle_gamma   90.00
#
_symmetry.space_group_name_H-M   'P 1'
#
loop_
_entity.id
_entity.type
_entity.pdbx_description
1 polymer ?
#
loop_
_entity_poly.entity_id
_entity_poly.type
_entity_poly.pdbx_seq_one_letter_code
_entity_poly.pdbx_strand_id
1 'polypeptide(L)'
;MPNEDQKNDTSSQKENNTTPEQNNLENKEDQNKENKNEPESLEVKEEIEYKETSYRWFVMISYFTLTFANGLQWVTFSSCADSFSSNYDMDSWKVNMFSLIYMIIYPFVCIPEGWLVDSYSTRLGLILSSACTLAASAFKLLINKSVAWAFVGQFFAGLFQPAILNSPGKIAANWFREDVRTVITTICCLSDTIGILVGFIFHLPFLDTDKTGDDYKSDFFNYMLAEFILCAIFCLPMFFVTKNKPEIPPSPSQKEIVSPPLLESLKLLFTNKRFIYLLLSTFFVVGYYDVYGTIINSYFALYNISDSECSYIYFVSSIVGLISSLIISKILDNTKKFKLTMVILGITGTVFQAIFTLLLELTVTHQKLNQFAIGMVMYSLVMIIVVPFYTCGMNYACEITYPVGESINGGIMMSASQISGIAGTFFCDWLINTYTLKYLTNVVLLGFFVFASIFVLLFDEKLDREEIEKAGREAEKKAKKLSEGENIKKEEEEKKSEGENLENVKKIEISPLTSDRQLTNEEQNNNNNNVAVNLLRAN
;
A
#
# COMPACT_ATOMS: atom_id res chain seq x y z
N MET A 1 13.34 17.91 64.31
CA MET A 1 13.53 17.50 65.70
C MET A 1 12.80 16.22 65.92
N PRO A 2 13.40 15.38 66.69
CA PRO A 2 14.13 14.19 66.28
C PRO A 2 13.55 12.93 66.95
N ASN A 3 14.04 11.78 66.61
CA ASN A 3 14.71 10.74 67.39
C ASN A 3 14.63 9.44 66.64
N GLU A 4 15.74 8.87 66.26
CA GLU A 4 16.74 8.07 67.01
C GLU A 4 16.29 6.62 67.24
N ASP A 5 17.07 5.80 66.63
CA ASP A 5 17.89 4.67 67.14
C ASP A 5 17.21 3.34 67.45
N GLN A 6 17.67 2.31 66.81
CA GLN A 6 18.55 1.33 67.45
C GLN A 6 19.06 0.23 66.51
N LYS A 7 20.41 0.18 66.55
CA LYS A 7 21.27 -0.95 66.13
C LYS A 7 20.88 -2.23 66.88
N ASN A 8 21.07 -3.39 66.26
CA ASN A 8 21.88 -4.44 66.90
C ASN A 8 22.45 -5.44 65.89
N ASP A 9 23.76 -5.57 66.03
CA ASP A 9 24.64 -6.62 65.47
C ASP A 9 24.25 -8.00 66.05
N THR A 10 24.48 -9.06 65.26
CA THR A 10 25.25 -10.24 65.69
C THR A 10 25.55 -11.17 64.49
N SER A 11 26.81 -11.22 64.17
CA SER A 11 27.75 -12.30 63.85
C SER A 11 27.28 -13.70 63.40
N SER A 12 27.86 -14.07 62.30
CA SER A 12 28.50 -15.37 61.96
C SER A 12 27.76 -16.67 62.20
N GLN A 13 27.52 -17.38 61.09
CA GLN A 13 28.06 -18.76 60.93
C GLN A 13 28.14 -19.14 59.44
N LYS A 14 29.36 -19.54 59.05
CA LYS A 14 29.64 -20.29 57.82
C LYS A 14 29.10 -21.70 57.99
N GLU A 15 28.29 -22.15 57.06
CA GLU A 15 28.14 -23.59 56.76
C GLU A 15 28.24 -23.79 55.23
N ASN A 16 29.20 -24.60 54.87
CA ASN A 16 29.42 -25.17 53.55
C ASN A 16 28.27 -26.10 53.19
N ASN A 17 27.60 -25.86 52.08
CA ASN A 17 26.88 -26.90 51.38
C ASN A 17 27.24 -26.87 49.91
N THR A 18 28.16 -27.76 49.55
CA THR A 18 28.44 -28.19 48.18
C THR A 18 27.21 -28.91 47.62
N THR A 19 26.63 -28.37 46.60
CA THR A 19 25.59 -28.96 45.78
C THR A 19 26.17 -29.98 44.79
N PRO A 20 25.47 -31.12 44.56
CA PRO A 20 25.90 -32.17 43.64
C PRO A 20 25.38 -31.90 42.21
N GLU A 21 26.04 -31.05 41.49
CA GLU A 21 25.70 -30.77 40.07
C GLU A 21 26.84 -31.09 39.06
N GLN A 22 27.93 -31.70 39.52
CA GLN A 22 29.05 -32.05 38.62
C GLN A 22 29.09 -33.52 38.14
N ASN A 23 28.16 -34.39 38.58
CA ASN A 23 28.15 -35.79 38.12
C ASN A 23 27.14 -36.11 37.01
N ASN A 24 26.45 -35.11 36.44
CA ASN A 24 25.48 -35.33 35.34
C ASN A 24 25.95 -34.83 33.96
N LEU A 25 27.19 -34.33 33.83
CA LEU A 25 27.73 -33.89 32.56
C LEU A 25 28.58 -34.91 31.82
N GLU A 26 29.18 -35.86 32.52
CA GLU A 26 29.98 -36.92 31.88
C GLU A 26 29.14 -38.10 31.33
N ASN A 27 27.92 -38.33 31.81
CA ASN A 27 27.03 -39.38 31.29
C ASN A 27 26.15 -38.95 30.10
N LYS A 28 26.25 -37.71 29.62
CA LYS A 28 25.54 -37.26 28.42
C LYS A 28 26.41 -37.21 27.13
N GLU A 29 27.71 -37.35 27.26
CA GLU A 29 28.59 -37.40 26.07
C GLU A 29 28.79 -38.79 25.48
N ASP A 30 28.58 -39.85 26.23
CA ASP A 30 28.67 -41.24 25.71
C ASP A 30 27.36 -41.79 25.13
N GLN A 31 26.19 -41.18 25.39
CA GLN A 31 24.94 -41.59 24.73
C GLN A 31 24.67 -40.89 23.40
N ASN A 32 25.51 -39.93 23.02
CA ASN A 32 25.37 -39.19 21.76
C ASN A 32 26.23 -39.72 20.59
N LYS A 33 26.88 -40.87 20.79
CA LYS A 33 27.73 -41.49 19.73
C LYS A 33 27.10 -42.71 19.05
N GLU A 34 25.98 -43.23 19.51
CA GLU A 34 25.33 -44.40 18.90
C GLU A 34 24.04 -44.14 18.10
N ASN A 35 23.60 -42.90 17.98
CA ASN A 35 22.39 -42.56 17.18
C ASN A 35 22.71 -41.66 15.98
N LYS A 36 23.69 -42.04 15.17
CA LYS A 36 24.05 -41.33 13.94
C LYS A 36 23.66 -42.09 12.68
N ASN A 37 22.66 -42.94 12.69
CA ASN A 37 22.16 -43.58 11.47
C ASN A 37 20.62 -43.77 11.50
N GLU A 38 19.86 -42.76 11.98
CA GLU A 38 18.50 -42.62 11.51
C GLU A 38 18.57 -41.71 10.26
N PRO A 39 18.04 -42.11 9.11
CA PRO A 39 17.90 -41.21 8.00
C PRO A 39 16.98 -40.08 8.49
N GLU A 40 17.54 -38.86 8.53
CA GLU A 40 16.73 -37.64 8.61
C GLU A 40 15.59 -37.85 7.60
N SER A 41 14.37 -38.08 8.10
CA SER A 41 13.18 -38.07 7.29
C SER A 41 13.20 -36.73 6.57
N LEU A 42 13.54 -36.75 5.30
CA LEU A 42 13.38 -35.64 4.38
C LEU A 42 11.90 -35.27 4.47
N GLU A 43 11.58 -34.30 5.34
CA GLU A 43 10.33 -33.58 5.21
C GLU A 43 10.29 -33.11 3.76
N VAL A 44 9.48 -33.75 2.96
CA VAL A 44 9.11 -33.30 1.62
C VAL A 44 8.52 -31.92 1.84
N LYS A 45 9.36 -30.89 1.75
CA LYS A 45 8.88 -29.50 1.73
C LYS A 45 7.98 -29.43 0.51
N GLU A 46 6.67 -29.39 0.76
CA GLU A 46 5.67 -29.17 -0.27
C GLU A 46 6.17 -28.10 -1.23
N GLU A 47 6.20 -28.43 -2.50
CA GLU A 47 6.62 -27.53 -3.58
C GLU A 47 5.67 -26.33 -3.55
N ILE A 48 6.18 -25.17 -3.11
CA ILE A 48 5.37 -23.98 -2.92
C ILE A 48 5.17 -23.34 -4.28
N GLU A 49 4.05 -23.63 -4.91
CA GLU A 49 3.63 -23.00 -6.14
C GLU A 49 3.07 -21.59 -5.82
N TYR A 50 3.74 -20.52 -6.28
CA TYR A 50 3.21 -19.16 -6.24
C TYR A 50 2.26 -18.95 -7.40
N LYS A 51 0.98 -18.61 -7.11
CA LYS A 51 -0.06 -18.54 -8.13
C LYS A 51 -0.88 -17.27 -8.05
N GLU A 52 -1.12 -16.65 -9.19
CA GLU A 52 -2.03 -15.53 -9.32
C GLU A 52 -3.44 -16.00 -9.66
N THR A 53 -4.44 -15.44 -9.00
CA THR A 53 -5.86 -15.73 -9.28
C THR A 53 -6.51 -14.57 -10.05
N SER A 54 -7.42 -14.86 -10.98
CA SER A 54 -8.18 -13.83 -11.71
C SER A 54 -9.07 -12.98 -10.79
N TYR A 55 -9.41 -13.48 -9.61
CA TYR A 55 -10.17 -12.77 -8.59
C TYR A 55 -9.47 -11.48 -8.11
N ARG A 56 -8.15 -11.37 -8.26
CA ARG A 56 -7.37 -10.16 -7.95
C ARG A 56 -7.88 -8.90 -8.64
N TRP A 57 -8.33 -9.03 -9.90
CA TRP A 57 -8.86 -7.90 -10.67
C TRP A 57 -10.18 -7.40 -10.11
N PHE A 58 -11.04 -8.30 -9.64
CA PHE A 58 -12.28 -7.92 -8.97
C PHE A 58 -12.01 -7.15 -7.68
N VAL A 59 -11.05 -7.61 -6.87
CA VAL A 59 -10.63 -6.91 -5.64
C VAL A 59 -10.06 -5.53 -5.97
N MET A 60 -9.19 -5.44 -6.96
CA MET A 60 -8.57 -4.18 -7.39
C MET A 60 -9.60 -3.18 -7.93
N ILE A 61 -10.53 -3.64 -8.77
CA ILE A 61 -11.60 -2.77 -9.33
C ILE A 61 -12.54 -2.31 -8.21
N SER A 62 -12.93 -3.19 -7.28
CA SER A 62 -13.77 -2.82 -6.14
C SER A 62 -13.08 -1.80 -5.24
N TYR A 63 -11.78 -1.95 -5.02
CA TYR A 63 -10.97 -0.98 -4.29
C TYR A 63 -10.90 0.35 -5.04
N PHE A 64 -10.60 0.32 -6.34
CA PHE A 64 -10.50 1.51 -7.19
C PHE A 64 -11.79 2.32 -7.17
N THR A 65 -12.95 1.68 -7.36
CA THR A 65 -14.25 2.37 -7.39
C THR A 65 -14.61 2.96 -6.02
N LEU A 66 -14.30 2.24 -4.93
CA LEU A 66 -14.48 2.75 -3.56
C LEU A 66 -13.65 4.01 -3.31
N THR A 67 -12.35 3.95 -3.64
CA THR A 67 -11.41 5.06 -3.42
C THR A 67 -11.77 6.26 -4.29
N PHE A 68 -12.15 6.03 -5.55
CA PHE A 68 -12.68 7.04 -6.44
C PHE A 68 -13.90 7.77 -5.84
N ALA A 69 -14.88 7.00 -5.30
CA ALA A 69 -16.09 7.58 -4.70
C ALA A 69 -15.75 8.41 -3.45
N ASN A 70 -14.78 8.00 -2.66
CA ASN A 70 -14.33 8.74 -1.47
C ASN A 70 -13.63 10.05 -1.86
N GLY A 71 -12.69 10.01 -2.83
CA GLY A 71 -12.00 11.19 -3.33
C GLY A 71 -12.95 12.20 -3.97
N LEU A 72 -13.95 11.74 -4.74
CA LEU A 72 -14.98 12.60 -5.30
C LEU A 72 -15.76 13.33 -4.20
N GLN A 73 -16.13 12.63 -3.12
CA GLN A 73 -16.85 13.23 -1.99
C GLN A 73 -16.04 14.28 -1.22
N TRP A 74 -14.73 14.18 -1.20
CA TRP A 74 -13.87 15.14 -0.52
C TRP A 74 -14.06 16.56 -1.06
N VAL A 75 -14.19 16.71 -2.38
CA VAL A 75 -14.28 18.00 -3.07
C VAL A 75 -15.69 18.46 -3.38
N THR A 76 -16.72 17.74 -2.95
CA THR A 76 -18.13 18.04 -3.22
C THR A 76 -18.48 19.51 -3.00
N PHE A 77 -18.05 20.10 -1.90
CA PHE A 77 -18.36 21.49 -1.53
C PHE A 77 -17.31 22.48 -2.02
N SER A 78 -16.04 22.09 -2.11
CA SER A 78 -14.97 22.98 -2.57
C SER A 78 -15.08 23.26 -4.08
N SER A 79 -15.62 22.33 -4.87
CA SER A 79 -15.82 22.51 -6.32
C SER A 79 -16.84 23.60 -6.68
N CYS A 80 -17.76 23.94 -5.78
CA CYS A 80 -18.81 24.95 -5.96
C CYS A 80 -18.90 25.92 -4.77
N ALA A 81 -17.75 26.21 -4.13
CA ALA A 81 -17.70 26.90 -2.85
C ALA A 81 -18.38 28.27 -2.85
N ASP A 82 -18.17 29.09 -3.87
CA ASP A 82 -18.71 30.45 -3.95
C ASP A 82 -20.24 30.45 -4.12
N SER A 83 -20.75 29.62 -5.04
CA SER A 83 -22.20 29.45 -5.24
C SER A 83 -22.87 28.87 -4.00
N PHE A 84 -22.23 27.90 -3.35
CA PHE A 84 -22.72 27.30 -2.11
C PHE A 84 -22.74 28.31 -0.95
N SER A 85 -21.66 29.03 -0.75
CA SER A 85 -21.52 30.07 0.28
C SER A 85 -22.66 31.10 0.19
N SER A 86 -22.92 31.62 -1.04
CA SER A 86 -23.93 32.63 -1.30
C SER A 86 -25.35 32.15 -1.07
N ASN A 87 -25.68 30.88 -1.43
CA ASN A 87 -27.05 30.35 -1.37
C ASN A 87 -27.44 29.72 -0.04
N TYR A 88 -26.45 29.32 0.79
CA TYR A 88 -26.69 28.78 2.13
C TYR A 88 -26.28 29.71 3.26
N ASP A 89 -25.98 30.99 2.93
CA ASP A 89 -25.59 32.06 3.89
C ASP A 89 -24.45 31.60 4.81
N MET A 90 -23.40 31.07 4.20
CA MET A 90 -22.23 30.56 4.93
C MET A 90 -20.98 31.36 4.56
N ASP A 91 -20.15 31.64 5.55
CA ASP A 91 -18.82 32.21 5.32
C ASP A 91 -17.93 31.21 4.56
N SER A 92 -17.07 31.70 3.66
CA SER A 92 -16.16 30.87 2.85
C SER A 92 -15.30 29.93 3.69
N TRP A 93 -14.81 30.38 4.87
CA TRP A 93 -14.02 29.53 5.77
C TRP A 93 -14.80 28.33 6.30
N LYS A 94 -16.13 28.47 6.52
CA LYS A 94 -17.01 27.35 6.93
C LYS A 94 -17.20 26.35 5.81
N VAL A 95 -17.22 26.81 4.55
CA VAL A 95 -17.26 25.92 3.38
C VAL A 95 -15.96 25.12 3.27
N ASN A 96 -14.82 25.75 3.49
CA ASN A 96 -13.53 25.08 3.52
C ASN A 96 -13.44 24.00 4.61
N MET A 97 -14.14 24.17 5.74
CA MET A 97 -14.20 23.17 6.81
C MET A 97 -14.77 21.82 6.35
N PHE A 98 -15.61 21.77 5.32
CA PHE A 98 -16.08 20.50 4.75
C PHE A 98 -14.92 19.61 4.25
N SER A 99 -13.94 20.20 3.59
CA SER A 99 -12.75 19.48 3.13
C SER A 99 -11.73 19.27 4.26
N LEU A 100 -11.56 20.27 5.14
CA LEU A 100 -10.60 20.19 6.26
C LEU A 100 -10.97 19.12 7.30
N ILE A 101 -12.26 18.76 7.47
CA ILE A 101 -12.67 17.67 8.37
C ILE A 101 -11.94 16.36 8.03
N TYR A 102 -11.78 16.01 6.77
CA TYR A 102 -11.03 14.83 6.35
C TYR A 102 -9.58 14.90 6.84
N MET A 103 -8.91 16.01 6.57
CA MET A 103 -7.50 16.20 6.93
C MET A 103 -7.29 16.21 8.45
N ILE A 104 -8.22 16.78 9.21
CA ILE A 104 -8.14 16.85 10.68
C ILE A 104 -8.34 15.48 11.31
N ILE A 105 -9.33 14.71 10.85
CA ILE A 105 -9.65 13.39 11.43
C ILE A 105 -8.54 12.37 11.12
N TYR A 106 -7.96 12.45 9.95
CA TYR A 106 -7.02 11.48 9.41
C TYR A 106 -5.89 11.08 10.39
N PRO A 107 -5.10 11.99 10.98
CA PRO A 107 -4.01 11.64 11.89
C PRO A 107 -4.47 10.88 13.15
N PHE A 108 -5.70 11.10 13.61
CA PHE A 108 -6.23 10.48 14.83
C PHE A 108 -6.67 9.03 14.58
N VAL A 109 -7.18 8.73 13.40
CA VAL A 109 -7.75 7.40 13.09
C VAL A 109 -6.83 6.52 12.24
N CYS A 110 -5.79 7.08 11.61
CA CYS A 110 -4.92 6.34 10.69
C CYS A 110 -4.18 5.16 11.34
N ILE A 111 -3.72 5.29 12.59
CA ILE A 111 -2.98 4.23 13.29
C ILE A 111 -3.88 3.06 13.65
N PRO A 112 -5.04 3.24 14.34
CA PRO A 112 -5.95 2.13 14.62
C PRO A 112 -6.52 1.48 13.36
N GLU A 113 -6.79 2.24 12.30
CA GLU A 113 -7.28 1.69 11.05
C GLU A 113 -6.19 0.95 10.25
N GLY A 114 -4.98 1.49 10.21
CA GLY A 114 -3.84 0.81 9.63
C GLY A 114 -3.57 -0.53 10.32
N TRP A 115 -3.65 -0.57 11.66
CA TRP A 115 -3.55 -1.81 12.42
C TRP A 115 -4.70 -2.77 12.11
N LEU A 116 -5.93 -2.28 12.01
CA LEU A 116 -7.10 -3.09 11.61
C LEU A 116 -6.87 -3.77 10.25
N VAL A 117 -6.40 -3.01 9.27
CA VAL A 117 -6.14 -3.49 7.90
C VAL A 117 -4.98 -4.49 7.86
N ASP A 118 -3.90 -4.21 8.57
CA ASP A 118 -2.68 -5.04 8.52
C ASP A 118 -2.77 -6.29 9.38
N SER A 119 -3.29 -6.18 10.61
CA SER A 119 -3.24 -7.26 11.60
C SER A 119 -4.51 -8.09 11.68
N TYR A 120 -5.66 -7.50 11.37
CA TYR A 120 -6.94 -8.19 11.50
C TYR A 120 -7.53 -8.58 10.14
N SER A 121 -7.95 -7.60 9.33
CA SER A 121 -8.54 -7.88 8.02
C SER A 121 -8.58 -6.65 7.11
N THR A 122 -7.84 -6.69 6.00
CA THR A 122 -7.92 -5.69 4.93
C THR A 122 -9.34 -5.58 4.39
N ARG A 123 -10.01 -6.72 4.19
CA ARG A 123 -11.41 -6.78 3.73
C ARG A 123 -12.36 -6.03 4.67
N LEU A 124 -12.23 -6.24 5.99
CA LEU A 124 -13.10 -5.58 6.96
C LEU A 124 -12.90 -4.06 6.94
N GLY A 125 -11.65 -3.58 6.93
CA GLY A 125 -11.35 -2.16 6.83
C GLY A 125 -11.99 -1.52 5.61
N LEU A 126 -11.87 -2.15 4.44
CA LEU A 126 -12.45 -1.65 3.19
C LEU A 126 -13.99 -1.73 3.14
N ILE A 127 -14.61 -2.74 3.77
CA ILE A 127 -16.08 -2.81 3.89
C ILE A 127 -16.59 -1.69 4.80
N LEU A 128 -15.93 -1.43 5.93
CA LEU A 128 -16.30 -0.32 6.82
C LEU A 128 -16.15 1.03 6.11
N SER A 129 -15.07 1.21 5.36
CA SER A 129 -14.87 2.40 4.52
C SER A 129 -15.99 2.57 3.49
N SER A 130 -16.38 1.47 2.83
CA SER A 130 -17.47 1.47 1.86
C SER A 130 -18.81 1.84 2.50
N ALA A 131 -19.10 1.29 3.67
CA ALA A 131 -20.29 1.61 4.44
C ALA A 131 -20.32 3.08 4.88
N CYS A 132 -19.19 3.60 5.38
CA CYS A 132 -19.07 4.99 5.81
C CYS A 132 -19.16 5.97 4.62
N THR A 133 -18.51 5.68 3.48
CA THR A 133 -18.59 6.49 2.26
C THR A 133 -20.02 6.54 1.72
N LEU A 134 -20.74 5.41 1.75
CA LEU A 134 -22.14 5.36 1.34
C LEU A 134 -23.06 6.09 2.34
N ALA A 135 -22.86 5.93 3.64
CA ALA A 135 -23.62 6.65 4.67
C ALA A 135 -23.38 8.17 4.58
N ALA A 136 -22.14 8.58 4.28
CA ALA A 136 -21.77 9.97 4.09
C ALA A 136 -22.59 10.64 2.99
N SER A 137 -22.67 10.02 1.81
CA SER A 137 -23.47 10.53 0.70
C SER A 137 -24.98 10.56 1.03
N ALA A 138 -25.48 9.57 1.80
CA ALA A 138 -26.87 9.55 2.27
C ALA A 138 -27.19 10.70 3.24
N PHE A 139 -26.28 11.03 4.20
CA PHE A 139 -26.45 12.17 5.10
C PHE A 139 -26.48 13.50 4.36
N LYS A 140 -25.69 13.66 3.31
CA LYS A 140 -25.66 14.87 2.48
C LYS A 140 -27.00 15.15 1.79
N LEU A 141 -27.83 14.14 1.51
CA LEU A 141 -29.20 14.34 0.99
C LEU A 141 -30.09 15.17 1.92
N LEU A 142 -29.75 15.26 3.20
CA LEU A 142 -30.51 16.02 4.19
C LEU A 142 -30.08 17.48 4.31
N ILE A 143 -29.22 17.96 3.39
CA ILE A 143 -28.61 19.30 3.45
C ILE A 143 -29.66 20.42 3.47
N ASN A 144 -30.75 20.29 2.71
CA ASN A 144 -31.84 21.27 2.68
C ASN A 144 -32.66 21.30 3.98
N LYS A 145 -32.54 20.29 4.87
CA LYS A 145 -33.12 20.35 6.22
C LYS A 145 -32.19 21.09 7.17
N SER A 146 -30.91 20.85 7.09
CA SER A 146 -29.86 21.55 7.84
C SER A 146 -28.49 21.25 7.25
N VAL A 147 -27.68 22.27 7.09
CA VAL A 147 -26.27 22.15 6.66
C VAL A 147 -25.43 21.26 7.60
N ALA A 148 -25.86 21.13 8.87
CA ALA A 148 -25.20 20.24 9.84
C ALA A 148 -25.15 18.77 9.34
N TRP A 149 -26.13 18.30 8.58
CA TRP A 149 -26.11 16.95 7.99
C TRP A 149 -24.99 16.77 6.97
N ALA A 150 -24.62 17.82 6.24
CA ALA A 150 -23.50 17.78 5.34
C ALA A 150 -22.17 17.62 6.10
N PHE A 151 -22.00 18.30 7.25
CA PHE A 151 -20.85 18.10 8.13
C PHE A 151 -20.80 16.68 8.69
N VAL A 152 -21.94 16.13 9.12
CA VAL A 152 -22.03 14.73 9.55
C VAL A 152 -21.63 13.79 8.39
N GLY A 153 -22.10 14.07 7.18
CA GLY A 153 -21.67 13.32 5.99
C GLY A 153 -20.18 13.35 5.77
N GLN A 154 -19.57 14.54 5.77
CA GLN A 154 -18.11 14.69 5.58
C GLN A 154 -17.30 14.02 6.70
N PHE A 155 -17.79 14.07 7.94
CA PHE A 155 -17.19 13.34 9.05
C PHE A 155 -17.17 11.83 8.79
N PHE A 156 -18.30 11.24 8.38
CA PHE A 156 -18.37 9.79 8.07
C PHE A 156 -17.48 9.41 6.89
N ALA A 157 -17.40 10.23 5.84
CA ALA A 157 -16.55 9.97 4.70
C ALA A 157 -15.05 10.01 5.05
N GLY A 158 -14.64 10.92 5.95
CA GLY A 158 -13.27 11.02 6.46
C GLY A 158 -12.92 9.95 7.49
N LEU A 159 -13.92 9.41 8.23
CA LEU A 159 -13.70 8.53 9.38
C LEU A 159 -12.95 7.24 9.02
N PHE A 160 -13.24 6.61 7.88
CA PHE A 160 -12.56 5.40 7.39
C PHE A 160 -11.75 5.65 6.10
N GLN A 161 -11.40 6.90 5.81
CA GLN A 161 -10.53 7.25 4.69
C GLN A 161 -9.11 6.67 4.84
N PRO A 162 -8.46 6.67 6.02
CA PRO A 162 -7.14 6.07 6.17
C PRO A 162 -7.08 4.59 5.80
N ALA A 163 -8.13 3.80 6.09
CA ALA A 163 -8.17 2.40 5.69
C ALA A 163 -8.15 2.22 4.16
N ILE A 164 -8.65 3.21 3.40
CA ILE A 164 -8.58 3.22 1.95
C ILE A 164 -7.18 3.70 1.49
N LEU A 165 -6.80 4.92 1.86
CA LEU A 165 -5.60 5.58 1.33
C LEU A 165 -4.29 4.87 1.71
N ASN A 166 -4.30 4.12 2.82
CA ASN A 166 -3.11 3.39 3.29
C ASN A 166 -3.03 1.95 2.78
N SER A 167 -4.05 1.46 2.07
CA SER A 167 -4.12 0.06 1.59
C SER A 167 -3.52 -0.22 0.21
N PRO A 168 -3.08 0.73 -0.64
CA PRO A 168 -2.55 0.44 -1.97
C PRO A 168 -1.43 -0.60 -1.95
N GLY A 169 -0.42 -0.42 -1.09
CA GLY A 169 0.68 -1.35 -0.93
C GLY A 169 0.22 -2.74 -0.49
N LYS A 170 -0.75 -2.80 0.45
CA LYS A 170 -1.31 -4.05 0.97
C LYS A 170 -2.10 -4.81 -0.10
N ILE A 171 -2.92 -4.11 -0.88
CA ILE A 171 -3.67 -4.72 -1.99
C ILE A 171 -2.71 -5.28 -3.03
N ALA A 172 -1.73 -4.48 -3.46
CA ALA A 172 -0.73 -4.91 -4.43
C ALA A 172 0.10 -6.10 -3.92
N ALA A 173 0.54 -6.06 -2.67
CA ALA A 173 1.34 -7.11 -2.06
C ALA A 173 0.57 -8.44 -1.90
N ASN A 174 -0.69 -8.38 -1.45
CA ASN A 174 -1.50 -9.58 -1.21
C ASN A 174 -1.94 -10.27 -2.50
N TRP A 175 -2.20 -9.53 -3.58
CA TRP A 175 -2.89 -10.06 -4.76
C TRP A 175 -2.04 -10.13 -6.02
N PHE A 176 -0.91 -9.40 -6.10
CA PHE A 176 -0.10 -9.30 -7.31
C PHE A 176 1.36 -9.67 -7.08
N ARG A 177 2.00 -10.15 -8.14
CA ARG A 177 3.43 -10.50 -8.13
C ARG A 177 4.31 -9.26 -8.00
N GLU A 178 5.56 -9.48 -7.61
CA GLU A 178 6.55 -8.44 -7.38
C GLU A 178 6.91 -7.59 -8.62
N ASP A 179 6.83 -8.18 -9.82
CA ASP A 179 7.20 -7.55 -11.09
C ASP A 179 6.20 -6.46 -11.56
N VAL A 180 4.97 -6.46 -11.04
CA VAL A 180 3.93 -5.48 -11.36
C VAL A 180 3.44 -4.71 -10.12
N ARG A 181 3.96 -5.00 -8.94
CA ARG A 181 3.49 -4.48 -7.65
C ARG A 181 3.52 -2.96 -7.60
N THR A 182 4.61 -2.33 -8.05
CA THR A 182 4.76 -0.87 -8.03
C THR A 182 3.72 -0.19 -8.92
N VAL A 183 3.47 -0.72 -10.13
CA VAL A 183 2.42 -0.20 -11.02
C VAL A 183 1.04 -0.36 -10.40
N ILE A 184 0.73 -1.53 -9.81
CA ILE A 184 -0.57 -1.77 -9.16
C ILE A 184 -0.76 -0.84 -7.96
N THR A 185 0.24 -0.69 -7.09
CA THR A 185 0.18 0.27 -5.97
C THR A 185 -0.09 1.67 -6.49
N THR A 186 0.61 2.08 -7.56
CA THR A 186 0.41 3.39 -8.17
C THR A 186 -1.01 3.57 -8.70
N ILE A 187 -1.57 2.60 -9.43
CA ILE A 187 -2.96 2.65 -9.91
C ILE A 187 -3.93 2.81 -8.72
N CYS A 188 -3.69 2.08 -7.64
CA CYS A 188 -4.49 2.18 -6.42
C CYS A 188 -4.37 3.55 -5.76
N CYS A 189 -3.17 4.14 -5.67
CA CYS A 189 -2.99 5.50 -5.15
C CYS A 189 -3.66 6.56 -6.02
N LEU A 190 -3.59 6.41 -7.34
CA LEU A 190 -4.15 7.38 -8.28
C LEU A 190 -5.67 7.35 -8.37
N SER A 191 -6.34 6.29 -7.90
CA SER A 191 -7.80 6.19 -7.94
C SER A 191 -8.49 7.30 -7.16
N ASP A 192 -7.94 7.71 -6.02
CA ASP A 192 -8.41 8.85 -5.24
C ASP A 192 -8.27 10.17 -6.02
N THR A 193 -7.08 10.41 -6.58
CA THR A 193 -6.82 11.62 -7.39
C THR A 193 -7.75 11.71 -8.59
N ILE A 194 -8.07 10.59 -9.26
CA ILE A 194 -9.04 10.56 -10.36
C ILE A 194 -10.45 10.88 -9.85
N GLY A 195 -10.82 10.38 -8.66
CA GLY A 195 -12.07 10.73 -8.00
C GLY A 195 -12.19 12.23 -7.74
N ILE A 196 -11.14 12.83 -7.20
CA ILE A 196 -11.04 14.28 -6.96
C ILE A 196 -11.21 15.08 -8.26
N LEU A 197 -10.48 14.71 -9.33
CA LEU A 197 -10.57 15.37 -10.62
C LEU A 197 -11.99 15.36 -11.20
N VAL A 198 -12.65 14.20 -11.13
CA VAL A 198 -14.04 14.08 -11.57
C VAL A 198 -14.96 14.89 -10.66
N GLY A 199 -14.71 14.91 -9.35
CA GLY A 199 -15.48 15.69 -8.38
C GLY A 199 -15.49 17.18 -8.71
N PHE A 200 -14.37 17.75 -9.17
CA PHE A 200 -14.32 19.16 -9.59
C PHE A 200 -15.19 19.52 -10.78
N ILE A 201 -15.49 18.57 -11.66
CA ILE A 201 -16.37 18.79 -12.84
C ILE A 201 -17.75 18.19 -12.67
N PHE A 202 -17.97 17.33 -11.67
CA PHE A 202 -19.20 16.55 -11.50
C PHE A 202 -20.42 17.42 -11.18
N HIS A 203 -20.23 18.57 -10.54
CA HIS A 203 -21.30 19.52 -10.22
C HIS A 203 -21.83 20.29 -11.45
N LEU A 204 -20.99 20.49 -12.49
CA LEU A 204 -21.31 21.37 -13.64
C LEU A 204 -22.63 21.04 -14.36
N PRO A 205 -23.03 19.78 -14.59
CA PRO A 205 -24.29 19.47 -15.23
C PRO A 205 -25.54 19.73 -14.36
N PHE A 206 -25.36 19.90 -13.06
CA PHE A 206 -26.46 19.99 -12.09
C PHE A 206 -26.67 21.40 -11.57
N LEU A 207 -25.60 22.17 -11.40
CA LEU A 207 -25.65 23.49 -10.76
C LEU A 207 -25.60 24.60 -11.81
N ASP A 208 -26.66 25.38 -11.86
CA ASP A 208 -26.73 26.61 -12.63
C ASP A 208 -26.33 27.76 -11.70
N THR A 209 -25.21 28.43 -12.02
CA THR A 209 -24.68 29.54 -11.21
C THR A 209 -25.56 30.79 -11.22
N ASP A 210 -26.47 30.92 -12.20
CA ASP A 210 -27.39 32.05 -12.31
C ASP A 210 -28.63 31.90 -11.41
N LYS A 211 -28.90 30.69 -10.90
CA LYS A 211 -30.00 30.42 -9.98
C LYS A 211 -29.66 30.77 -8.55
N THR A 212 -30.64 31.21 -7.80
CA THR A 212 -30.49 31.58 -6.39
C THR A 212 -31.65 31.06 -5.55
N GLY A 213 -31.48 31.01 -4.23
CA GLY A 213 -32.52 30.62 -3.28
C GLY A 213 -32.99 29.18 -3.41
N ASP A 214 -34.32 28.98 -3.48
CA ASP A 214 -34.90 27.64 -3.45
C ASP A 214 -34.70 26.85 -4.75
N ASP A 215 -34.57 27.54 -5.89
CA ASP A 215 -34.24 26.90 -7.18
C ASP A 215 -32.82 26.32 -7.15
N TYR A 216 -31.84 27.06 -6.62
CA TYR A 216 -30.48 26.56 -6.41
C TYR A 216 -30.48 25.37 -5.44
N LYS A 217 -31.20 25.44 -4.33
CA LYS A 217 -31.30 24.34 -3.35
C LYS A 217 -31.88 23.07 -3.95
N SER A 218 -32.82 23.21 -4.89
CA SER A 218 -33.38 22.07 -5.62
C SER A 218 -32.34 21.44 -6.55
N ASP A 219 -31.61 22.24 -7.30
CA ASP A 219 -30.53 21.77 -8.16
C ASP A 219 -29.41 21.14 -7.32
N PHE A 220 -29.07 21.74 -6.19
CA PHE A 220 -28.08 21.18 -5.26
C PHE A 220 -28.51 19.83 -4.67
N PHE A 221 -29.82 19.65 -4.39
CA PHE A 221 -30.34 18.35 -3.99
C PHE A 221 -30.19 17.29 -5.10
N ASN A 222 -30.44 17.66 -6.37
CA ASN A 222 -30.26 16.77 -7.51
C ASN A 222 -28.77 16.38 -7.67
N TYR A 223 -27.85 17.32 -7.45
CA TYR A 223 -26.41 17.07 -7.42
C TYR A 223 -26.04 16.06 -6.31
N MET A 224 -26.53 16.27 -5.07
CA MET A 224 -26.31 15.32 -3.97
C MET A 224 -26.92 13.94 -4.24
N LEU A 225 -28.09 13.89 -4.88
CA LEU A 225 -28.75 12.64 -5.27
C LEU A 225 -27.92 11.88 -6.32
N ALA A 226 -27.39 12.59 -7.31
CA ALA A 226 -26.51 11.98 -8.32
C ALA A 226 -25.23 11.45 -7.69
N GLU A 227 -24.63 12.20 -6.75
CA GLU A 227 -23.46 11.75 -5.98
C GLU A 227 -23.78 10.51 -5.15
N PHE A 228 -24.94 10.47 -4.48
CA PHE A 228 -25.36 9.30 -3.71
C PHE A 228 -25.54 8.06 -4.59
N ILE A 229 -26.19 8.19 -5.75
CA ILE A 229 -26.38 7.09 -6.70
C ILE A 229 -25.02 6.57 -7.20
N LEU A 230 -24.11 7.46 -7.56
CA LEU A 230 -22.78 7.10 -8.01
C LEU A 230 -22.00 6.38 -6.90
N CYS A 231 -22.02 6.91 -5.69
CA CYS A 231 -21.39 6.28 -4.53
C CYS A 231 -21.99 4.90 -4.22
N ALA A 232 -23.33 4.75 -4.34
CA ALA A 232 -23.97 3.46 -4.14
C ALA A 232 -23.47 2.41 -5.16
N ILE A 233 -23.38 2.79 -6.45
CA ILE A 233 -22.87 1.90 -7.50
C ILE A 233 -21.40 1.53 -7.26
N PHE A 234 -20.56 2.49 -6.85
CA PHE A 234 -19.12 2.31 -6.73
C PHE A 234 -18.67 1.66 -5.41
N CYS A 235 -19.44 1.86 -4.34
CA CYS A 235 -19.19 1.21 -3.06
C CYS A 235 -19.72 -0.23 -3.01
N LEU A 236 -20.79 -0.55 -3.75
CA LEU A 236 -21.44 -1.85 -3.71
C LEU A 236 -20.51 -3.04 -4.03
N PRO A 237 -19.62 -3.00 -5.03
CA PRO A 237 -18.74 -4.12 -5.35
C PRO A 237 -17.88 -4.58 -4.16
N MET A 238 -17.48 -3.65 -3.28
CA MET A 238 -16.64 -3.97 -2.12
C MET A 238 -17.31 -4.92 -1.13
N PHE A 239 -18.63 -4.84 -0.96
CA PHE A 239 -19.38 -5.75 -0.09
C PHE A 239 -19.37 -7.20 -0.60
N PHE A 240 -19.19 -7.42 -1.90
CA PHE A 240 -19.08 -8.74 -2.53
C PHE A 240 -17.65 -9.32 -2.52
N VAL A 241 -16.66 -8.57 -2.08
CA VAL A 241 -15.32 -9.12 -1.86
C VAL A 241 -15.37 -10.09 -0.68
N THR A 242 -15.15 -11.38 -0.95
CA THR A 242 -15.30 -12.45 0.07
C THR A 242 -14.00 -12.89 0.70
N LYS A 243 -12.87 -12.76 -0.01
CA LYS A 243 -11.55 -13.23 0.43
C LYS A 243 -10.69 -12.06 0.93
N ASN A 244 -10.04 -12.24 2.07
CA ASN A 244 -9.11 -11.26 2.63
C ASN A 244 -7.75 -11.28 1.91
N LYS A 245 -7.31 -12.48 1.54
CA LYS A 245 -6.08 -12.76 0.78
C LYS A 245 -6.27 -14.01 -0.06
N PRO A 246 -5.45 -14.25 -1.10
CA PRO A 246 -5.50 -15.49 -1.86
C PRO A 246 -5.06 -16.68 -1.01
N GLU A 247 -5.51 -17.88 -1.36
CA GLU A 247 -5.14 -19.13 -0.66
C GLU A 247 -3.66 -19.46 -0.87
N ILE A 248 -3.16 -19.23 -2.09
CA ILE A 248 -1.75 -19.38 -2.45
C ILE A 248 -1.17 -17.99 -2.61
N PRO A 249 -0.10 -17.62 -1.88
CA PRO A 249 0.49 -16.29 -1.97
C PRO A 249 1.11 -16.04 -3.36
N PRO A 250 1.08 -14.79 -3.86
CA PRO A 250 1.65 -14.46 -5.17
C PRO A 250 3.17 -14.31 -5.16
N SER A 251 3.80 -14.20 -3.98
CA SER A 251 5.24 -13.99 -3.83
C SER A 251 5.78 -14.50 -2.49
N PRO A 252 7.10 -14.79 -2.40
CA PRO A 252 7.75 -15.29 -1.18
C PRO A 252 7.56 -14.38 0.04
N SER A 253 7.62 -13.07 -0.15
CA SER A 253 7.48 -12.10 0.95
C SER A 253 6.11 -12.12 1.64
N GLN A 254 5.09 -12.72 1.01
CA GLN A 254 3.74 -12.81 1.57
C GLN A 254 3.46 -14.13 2.31
N LYS A 255 4.37 -15.10 2.25
CA LYS A 255 4.19 -16.41 2.88
C LYS A 255 4.32 -16.37 4.41
N GLU A 256 5.27 -15.59 4.92
CA GLU A 256 5.73 -15.64 6.33
C GLU A 256 5.36 -14.41 7.17
N ILE A 257 4.57 -13.45 6.63
CA ILE A 257 4.30 -12.21 7.35
C ILE A 257 3.30 -12.46 8.49
N VAL A 258 3.83 -12.54 9.70
CA VAL A 258 3.14 -12.10 10.91
C VAL A 258 3.60 -10.67 11.16
N SER A 259 2.76 -9.69 10.80
CA SER A 259 3.08 -8.28 11.11
C SER A 259 3.31 -8.14 12.62
N PRO A 260 4.38 -7.45 13.05
CA PRO A 260 4.64 -7.24 14.47
C PRO A 260 3.44 -6.56 15.17
N PRO A 261 3.27 -6.71 16.48
CA PRO A 261 2.29 -5.96 17.25
C PRO A 261 2.40 -4.46 17.01
N LEU A 262 1.29 -3.72 17.08
CA LEU A 262 1.23 -2.29 16.74
C LEU A 262 2.34 -1.46 17.40
N LEU A 263 2.55 -1.63 18.70
CA LEU A 263 3.55 -0.85 19.45
C LEU A 263 4.98 -1.15 18.97
N GLU A 264 5.27 -2.39 18.65
CA GLU A 264 6.55 -2.82 18.10
C GLU A 264 6.74 -2.28 16.68
N SER A 265 5.70 -2.32 15.85
CA SER A 265 5.69 -1.73 14.50
C SER A 265 6.01 -0.23 14.55
N LEU A 266 5.36 0.52 15.43
CA LEU A 266 5.64 1.95 15.64
C LEU A 266 7.10 2.18 16.08
N LYS A 267 7.60 1.38 17.04
CA LYS A 267 8.98 1.45 17.50
C LYS A 267 9.97 1.18 16.35
N LEU A 268 9.72 0.16 15.54
CA LEU A 268 10.55 -0.15 14.37
C LEU A 268 10.57 1.00 13.37
N LEU A 269 9.42 1.59 13.05
CA LEU A 269 9.31 2.72 12.12
C LEU A 269 10.09 3.93 12.61
N PHE A 270 9.86 4.38 13.84
CA PHE A 270 10.51 5.58 14.38
C PHE A 270 11.99 5.37 14.78
N THR A 271 12.47 4.12 14.84
CA THR A 271 13.89 3.80 15.00
C THR A 271 14.62 3.69 13.65
N ASN A 272 13.88 3.44 12.56
CA ASN A 272 14.45 3.32 11.21
C ASN A 272 14.75 4.70 10.63
N LYS A 273 16.02 5.12 10.66
CA LYS A 273 16.45 6.42 10.12
C LYS A 273 16.07 6.61 8.65
N ARG A 274 16.11 5.55 7.84
CA ARG A 274 15.71 5.61 6.42
C ARG A 274 14.25 5.99 6.28
N PHE A 275 13.37 5.38 7.08
CA PHE A 275 11.96 5.71 7.11
C PHE A 275 11.72 7.15 7.57
N ILE A 276 12.44 7.64 8.59
CA ILE A 276 12.30 9.03 9.07
C ILE A 276 12.70 10.04 7.97
N TYR A 277 13.80 9.81 7.26
CA TYR A 277 14.18 10.71 6.16
C TYR A 277 13.18 10.66 4.99
N LEU A 278 12.67 9.46 4.67
CA LEU A 278 11.60 9.30 3.68
C LEU A 278 10.33 10.03 4.12
N LEU A 279 9.91 9.87 5.39
CA LEU A 279 8.77 10.55 5.99
C LEU A 279 8.91 12.08 5.89
N LEU A 280 10.08 12.62 6.21
CA LEU A 280 10.33 14.05 6.11
C LEU A 280 10.34 14.54 4.65
N SER A 281 10.88 13.75 3.72
CA SER A 281 10.85 14.14 2.31
C SER A 281 9.43 14.14 1.74
N THR A 282 8.61 13.14 2.08
CA THR A 282 7.20 13.09 1.65
C THR A 282 6.34 14.13 2.37
N PHE A 283 6.59 14.41 3.65
CA PHE A 283 5.98 15.52 4.40
C PHE A 283 6.03 16.83 3.60
N PHE A 284 7.17 17.16 3.01
CA PHE A 284 7.31 18.38 2.24
C PHE A 284 6.67 18.29 0.84
N VAL A 285 6.92 17.24 0.06
CA VAL A 285 6.40 17.17 -1.32
C VAL A 285 4.89 16.96 -1.37
N VAL A 286 4.35 16.07 -0.53
CA VAL A 286 2.89 15.87 -0.49
C VAL A 286 2.22 17.07 0.18
N GLY A 287 2.84 17.64 1.22
CA GLY A 287 2.37 18.89 1.80
C GLY A 287 2.34 20.04 0.79
N TYR A 288 3.33 20.14 -0.12
CA TYR A 288 3.27 21.07 -1.24
C TYR A 288 2.02 20.85 -2.11
N TYR A 289 1.72 19.59 -2.45
CA TYR A 289 0.53 19.24 -3.24
C TYR A 289 -0.76 19.70 -2.55
N ASP A 290 -0.89 19.42 -1.26
CA ASP A 290 -2.07 19.76 -0.45
C ASP A 290 -2.22 21.29 -0.31
N VAL A 291 -1.12 21.99 0.00
CA VAL A 291 -1.10 23.46 0.11
C VAL A 291 -1.51 24.10 -1.21
N TYR A 292 -0.84 23.69 -2.31
CA TYR A 292 -1.06 24.32 -3.61
C TYR A 292 -2.49 24.06 -4.10
N GLY A 293 -3.01 22.82 -3.97
CA GLY A 293 -4.38 22.48 -4.32
C GLY A 293 -5.43 23.27 -3.54
N THR A 294 -5.12 23.67 -2.29
CA THR A 294 -6.05 24.43 -1.45
C THR A 294 -6.02 25.93 -1.77
N ILE A 295 -4.83 26.52 -1.98
CA ILE A 295 -4.70 27.98 -2.15
C ILE A 295 -4.61 28.42 -3.63
N ILE A 296 -4.76 27.52 -4.60
CA ILE A 296 -4.47 27.78 -6.01
C ILE A 296 -5.23 29.01 -6.56
N ASN A 297 -6.50 29.16 -6.21
CA ASN A 297 -7.31 30.29 -6.66
C ASN A 297 -6.81 31.60 -6.04
N SER A 298 -6.68 31.66 -4.72
CA SER A 298 -6.17 32.84 -4.01
C SER A 298 -4.75 33.21 -4.44
N TYR A 299 -3.92 32.21 -4.72
CA TYR A 299 -2.56 32.40 -5.18
C TYR A 299 -2.50 32.96 -6.61
N PHE A 300 -3.22 32.38 -7.57
CA PHE A 300 -3.22 32.84 -8.95
C PHE A 300 -4.00 34.14 -9.16
N ALA A 301 -4.97 34.46 -8.29
CA ALA A 301 -5.63 35.76 -8.28
C ALA A 301 -4.63 36.93 -8.13
N LEU A 302 -3.51 36.70 -7.38
CA LEU A 302 -2.41 37.67 -7.28
C LEU A 302 -1.78 38.02 -8.65
N TYR A 303 -1.88 37.13 -9.63
CA TYR A 303 -1.33 37.23 -10.96
C TYR A 303 -2.42 37.52 -12.02
N ASN A 304 -3.62 37.93 -11.61
CA ASN A 304 -4.79 38.20 -12.46
C ASN A 304 -5.21 37.00 -13.34
N ILE A 305 -5.07 35.80 -12.85
CA ILE A 305 -5.60 34.57 -13.45
C ILE A 305 -6.97 34.30 -12.80
N SER A 306 -7.99 34.10 -13.63
CA SER A 306 -9.37 33.87 -13.18
C SER A 306 -9.55 32.46 -12.57
N ASP A 307 -10.61 32.27 -11.77
CA ASP A 307 -10.94 30.97 -11.15
C ASP A 307 -11.13 29.86 -12.18
N SER A 308 -11.77 30.18 -13.32
CA SER A 308 -11.92 29.22 -14.43
C SER A 308 -10.58 28.78 -15.01
N GLU A 309 -9.66 29.74 -15.22
CA GLU A 309 -8.32 29.45 -15.71
C GLU A 309 -7.50 28.63 -14.68
N CYS A 310 -7.64 28.92 -13.39
CA CYS A 310 -7.05 28.12 -12.32
C CYS A 310 -7.53 26.67 -12.36
N SER A 311 -8.82 26.45 -12.55
CA SER A 311 -9.41 25.12 -12.68
C SER A 311 -8.85 24.34 -13.87
N TYR A 312 -8.67 25.01 -15.03
CA TYR A 312 -8.01 24.39 -16.19
C TYR A 312 -6.54 24.07 -15.93
N ILE A 313 -5.80 24.98 -15.28
CA ILE A 313 -4.40 24.74 -14.89
C ILE A 313 -4.30 23.48 -14.01
N TYR A 314 -5.12 23.41 -12.95
CA TYR A 314 -5.10 22.28 -12.03
C TYR A 314 -5.48 20.97 -12.73
N PHE A 315 -6.55 20.98 -13.52
CA PHE A 315 -7.06 19.79 -14.21
C PHE A 315 -6.03 19.21 -15.19
N VAL A 316 -5.53 20.04 -16.12
CA VAL A 316 -4.55 19.59 -17.12
C VAL A 316 -3.25 19.13 -16.47
N SER A 317 -2.74 19.89 -15.50
CA SER A 317 -1.49 19.57 -14.81
C SER A 317 -1.59 18.26 -14.02
N SER A 318 -2.74 18.00 -13.40
CA SER A 318 -2.97 16.75 -12.67
C SER A 318 -3.02 15.55 -13.61
N ILE A 319 -3.67 15.65 -14.77
CA ILE A 319 -3.66 14.57 -15.78
C ILE A 319 -2.23 14.24 -16.22
N VAL A 320 -1.42 15.26 -16.49
CA VAL A 320 -0.02 15.06 -16.87
C VAL A 320 0.77 14.40 -15.74
N GLY A 321 0.52 14.80 -14.49
CA GLY A 321 1.08 14.17 -13.29
C GLY A 321 0.70 12.68 -13.15
N LEU A 322 -0.58 12.35 -13.37
CA LEU A 322 -1.07 10.96 -13.35
C LEU A 322 -0.34 10.09 -14.38
N ILE A 323 -0.23 10.56 -15.62
CA ILE A 323 0.45 9.84 -16.71
C ILE A 323 1.93 9.63 -16.35
N SER A 324 2.62 10.66 -15.87
CA SER A 324 4.03 10.58 -15.49
C SER A 324 4.26 9.58 -14.36
N SER A 325 3.34 9.50 -13.39
CA SER A 325 3.41 8.55 -12.27
C SER A 325 3.34 7.10 -12.73
N LEU A 326 2.45 6.77 -13.67
CA LEU A 326 2.37 5.42 -14.25
C LEU A 326 3.64 5.04 -15.01
N ILE A 327 4.21 5.96 -15.78
CA ILE A 327 5.46 5.74 -16.52
C ILE A 327 6.62 5.47 -15.55
N ILE A 328 6.77 6.31 -14.54
CA ILE A 328 7.86 6.19 -13.55
C ILE A 328 7.69 4.92 -12.72
N SER A 329 6.47 4.55 -12.34
CA SER A 329 6.21 3.32 -11.61
C SER A 329 6.61 2.08 -12.43
N LYS A 330 6.35 2.08 -13.74
CA LYS A 330 6.81 0.99 -14.62
C LYS A 330 8.34 0.92 -14.73
N ILE A 331 9.01 2.07 -14.78
CA ILE A 331 10.47 2.13 -14.74
C ILE A 331 11.00 1.57 -13.40
N LEU A 332 10.34 1.89 -12.29
CA LEU A 332 10.70 1.39 -10.96
C LEU A 332 10.51 -0.11 -10.82
N ASP A 333 9.44 -0.68 -11.35
CA ASP A 333 9.23 -2.14 -11.35
C ASP A 333 10.40 -2.86 -12.02
N ASN A 334 10.93 -2.29 -13.12
CA ASN A 334 12.03 -2.88 -13.88
C ASN A 334 13.40 -2.63 -13.26
N THR A 335 13.63 -1.47 -12.64
CA THR A 335 14.96 -1.03 -12.19
C THR A 335 15.20 -1.20 -10.70
N LYS A 336 14.13 -1.14 -9.88
CA LYS A 336 14.15 -1.17 -8.41
C LYS A 336 15.06 -0.08 -7.77
N LYS A 337 15.34 1.02 -8.49
CA LYS A 337 16.20 2.13 -8.04
C LYS A 337 15.39 3.27 -7.43
N PHE A 338 14.76 3.02 -6.30
CA PHE A 338 13.85 3.98 -5.65
C PHE A 338 14.55 5.28 -5.24
N LYS A 339 15.68 5.18 -4.52
CA LYS A 339 16.42 6.36 -4.06
C LYS A 339 16.85 7.25 -5.23
N LEU A 340 17.47 6.66 -6.26
CA LEU A 340 17.92 7.41 -7.43
C LEU A 340 16.76 8.15 -8.10
N THR A 341 15.63 7.49 -8.25
CA THR A 341 14.42 8.09 -8.84
C THR A 341 13.92 9.26 -8.00
N MET A 342 13.82 9.10 -6.67
CA MET A 342 13.39 10.19 -5.77
C MET A 342 14.38 11.36 -5.75
N VAL A 343 15.70 11.11 -5.83
CA VAL A 343 16.72 12.16 -5.93
C VAL A 343 16.54 12.96 -7.24
N ILE A 344 16.37 12.27 -8.35
CA ILE A 344 16.15 12.93 -9.66
C ILE A 344 14.86 13.76 -9.60
N LEU A 345 13.75 13.20 -9.11
CA LEU A 345 12.48 13.90 -8.96
C LEU A 345 12.62 15.12 -8.04
N GLY A 346 13.24 14.99 -6.87
CA GLY A 346 13.41 16.09 -5.92
C GLY A 346 14.23 17.25 -6.49
N ILE A 347 15.39 16.95 -7.07
CA ILE A 347 16.26 17.98 -7.70
C ILE A 347 15.57 18.64 -8.88
N THR A 348 14.96 17.85 -9.78
CA THR A 348 14.24 18.38 -10.95
C THR A 348 13.04 19.22 -10.52
N GLY A 349 12.29 18.79 -9.49
CA GLY A 349 11.19 19.55 -8.92
C GLY A 349 11.64 20.88 -8.32
N THR A 350 12.77 20.89 -7.61
CA THR A 350 13.39 22.13 -7.08
C THR A 350 13.71 23.11 -8.22
N VAL A 351 14.32 22.61 -9.31
CA VAL A 351 14.65 23.45 -10.48
C VAL A 351 13.38 23.97 -11.16
N PHE A 352 12.39 23.12 -11.38
CA PHE A 352 11.14 23.55 -12.03
C PHE A 352 10.37 24.56 -11.17
N GLN A 353 10.30 24.36 -9.87
CA GLN A 353 9.67 25.32 -8.96
C GLN A 353 10.44 26.65 -8.90
N ALA A 354 11.77 26.62 -8.93
CA ALA A 354 12.57 27.85 -8.98
C ALA A 354 12.34 28.64 -10.28
N ILE A 355 12.31 27.94 -11.43
CA ILE A 355 12.00 28.55 -12.73
C ILE A 355 10.58 29.10 -12.75
N PHE A 356 9.60 28.35 -12.18
CA PHE A 356 8.22 28.76 -12.06
C PHE A 356 8.10 30.08 -11.27
N THR A 357 8.74 30.13 -10.10
CA THR A 357 8.80 31.33 -9.26
C THR A 357 9.35 32.54 -10.04
N LEU A 358 10.48 32.31 -10.73
CA LEU A 358 11.13 33.39 -11.50
C LEU A 358 10.26 33.86 -12.69
N LEU A 359 9.69 32.94 -13.47
CA LEU A 359 8.88 33.28 -14.63
C LEU A 359 7.59 34.03 -14.24
N LEU A 360 6.88 33.60 -13.17
CA LEU A 360 5.71 34.31 -12.69
C LEU A 360 6.05 35.74 -12.26
N GLU A 361 7.16 35.96 -11.56
CA GLU A 361 7.59 37.28 -11.14
C GLU A 361 7.97 38.17 -12.34
N LEU A 362 8.63 37.60 -13.37
CA LEU A 362 8.92 38.29 -14.62
C LEU A 362 7.65 38.70 -15.37
N THR A 363 6.52 37.95 -15.25
CA THR A 363 5.25 38.35 -15.88
C THR A 363 4.65 39.61 -15.26
N VAL A 364 4.86 39.81 -13.96
CA VAL A 364 4.42 41.05 -13.26
C VAL A 364 5.21 42.25 -13.75
N THR A 365 6.52 42.07 -14.03
CA THR A 365 7.41 43.11 -14.46
C THR A 365 7.25 43.41 -15.97
N HIS A 366 7.03 42.38 -16.78
CA HIS A 366 6.91 42.45 -18.23
C HIS A 366 5.52 41.99 -18.69
N GLN A 367 4.55 42.88 -18.77
CA GLN A 367 3.13 42.63 -19.14
C GLN A 367 2.90 41.96 -20.51
N LYS A 368 3.95 41.58 -21.26
CA LYS A 368 3.88 40.92 -22.57
C LYS A 368 3.76 39.41 -22.48
N LEU A 369 4.00 38.80 -21.32
CA LEU A 369 3.96 37.35 -21.12
C LEU A 369 2.56 36.92 -20.67
N ASN A 370 2.04 35.87 -21.30
CA ASN A 370 0.74 35.30 -20.92
C ASN A 370 0.86 34.50 -19.60
N GLN A 371 0.32 35.05 -18.52
CA GLN A 371 0.38 34.49 -17.16
C GLN A 371 -0.31 33.12 -17.07
N PHE A 372 -1.46 32.99 -17.72
CA PHE A 372 -2.17 31.73 -17.82
C PHE A 372 -1.32 30.63 -18.49
N ALA A 373 -0.72 30.92 -19.64
CA ALA A 373 0.11 29.95 -20.35
C ALA A 373 1.34 29.52 -19.52
N ILE A 374 1.99 30.46 -18.84
CA ILE A 374 3.13 30.18 -17.96
C ILE A 374 2.67 29.35 -16.76
N GLY A 375 1.55 29.70 -16.11
CA GLY A 375 0.95 28.96 -15.03
C GLY A 375 0.65 27.50 -15.46
N MET A 376 0.00 27.34 -16.62
CA MET A 376 -0.35 26.03 -17.19
C MET A 376 0.90 25.16 -17.42
N VAL A 377 1.88 25.66 -18.14
CA VAL A 377 3.08 24.90 -18.53
C VAL A 377 3.93 24.57 -17.30
N MET A 378 4.23 25.57 -16.47
CA MET A 378 5.14 25.40 -15.36
C MET A 378 4.53 24.54 -14.24
N TYR A 379 3.24 24.73 -13.92
CA TYR A 379 2.58 23.89 -12.94
C TYR A 379 2.44 22.44 -13.45
N SER A 380 2.22 22.22 -14.75
CA SER A 380 2.25 20.88 -15.34
C SER A 380 3.62 20.22 -15.19
N LEU A 381 4.72 20.95 -15.41
CA LEU A 381 6.08 20.45 -15.21
C LEU A 381 6.35 20.08 -13.74
N VAL A 382 5.82 20.84 -12.80
CA VAL A 382 5.91 20.53 -11.37
C VAL A 382 5.10 19.27 -11.04
N MET A 383 3.90 19.11 -11.59
CA MET A 383 3.05 17.95 -11.35
C MET A 383 3.63 16.65 -11.93
N ILE A 384 4.40 16.71 -13.03
CA ILE A 384 5.20 15.58 -13.54
C ILE A 384 6.14 15.01 -12.45
N ILE A 385 6.51 15.82 -11.47
CA ILE A 385 7.44 15.46 -10.39
C ILE A 385 6.68 15.08 -9.12
N VAL A 386 5.70 15.89 -8.70
CA VAL A 386 5.01 15.74 -7.40
C VAL A 386 4.25 14.43 -7.30
N VAL A 387 3.44 14.10 -8.33
CA VAL A 387 2.60 12.89 -8.29
C VAL A 387 3.44 11.60 -8.30
N PRO A 388 4.47 11.45 -9.16
CA PRO A 388 5.36 10.29 -9.07
C PRO A 388 6.18 10.24 -7.78
N PHE A 389 6.58 11.38 -7.22
CA PHE A 389 7.32 11.40 -5.96
C PHE A 389 6.48 10.80 -4.82
N TYR A 390 5.20 11.15 -4.74
CA TYR A 390 4.27 10.58 -3.78
C TYR A 390 4.15 9.05 -3.94
N THR A 391 3.83 8.58 -5.14
CA THR A 391 3.64 7.14 -5.39
C THR A 391 4.93 6.33 -5.23
N CYS A 392 6.08 6.91 -5.61
CA CYS A 392 7.40 6.33 -5.36
C CYS A 392 7.70 6.23 -3.86
N GLY A 393 7.39 7.29 -3.09
CA GLY A 393 7.56 7.32 -1.64
C GLY A 393 6.75 6.23 -0.94
N MET A 394 5.48 6.05 -1.31
CA MET A 394 4.61 5.01 -0.76
C MET A 394 5.13 3.59 -1.06
N ASN A 395 5.56 3.34 -2.30
CA ASN A 395 6.17 2.06 -2.67
C ASN A 395 7.49 1.82 -1.91
N TYR A 396 8.35 2.84 -1.84
CA TYR A 396 9.64 2.72 -1.17
C TYR A 396 9.49 2.51 0.34
N ALA A 397 8.49 3.12 0.97
CA ALA A 397 8.17 2.86 2.38
C ALA A 397 7.92 1.36 2.63
N CYS A 398 7.13 0.71 1.78
CA CYS A 398 6.86 -0.73 1.88
C CYS A 398 8.13 -1.59 1.73
N GLU A 399 9.13 -1.13 0.98
CA GLU A 399 10.39 -1.85 0.77
C GLU A 399 11.34 -1.75 1.97
N ILE A 400 11.44 -0.58 2.61
CA ILE A 400 12.42 -0.32 3.68
C ILE A 400 11.90 -0.58 5.09
N THR A 401 10.62 -0.82 5.26
CA THR A 401 10.00 -1.04 6.57
C THR A 401 9.57 -2.48 6.82
N TYR A 402 9.80 -3.37 5.86
CA TYR A 402 9.50 -4.79 6.05
C TYR A 402 10.14 -5.33 7.34
N PRO A 403 9.43 -6.11 8.21
CA PRO A 403 8.11 -6.73 8.01
C PRO A 403 6.93 -5.90 8.58
N VAL A 404 7.09 -4.60 8.82
CA VAL A 404 5.99 -3.74 9.29
C VAL A 404 4.88 -3.68 8.24
N GLY A 405 3.63 -3.68 8.69
CA GLY A 405 2.45 -3.63 7.83
C GLY A 405 2.42 -2.41 6.91
N GLU A 406 2.09 -2.62 5.65
CA GLU A 406 2.09 -1.58 4.61
C GLU A 406 1.09 -0.45 4.92
N SER A 407 -0.06 -0.77 5.55
CA SER A 407 -1.07 0.23 5.88
C SER A 407 -0.68 1.11 7.06
N ILE A 408 0.07 0.58 8.04
CA ILE A 408 0.57 1.38 9.17
C ILE A 408 1.62 2.38 8.68
N ASN A 409 2.58 1.95 7.87
CA ASN A 409 3.61 2.85 7.37
C ASN A 409 3.04 3.93 6.44
N GLY A 410 2.13 3.56 5.53
CA GLY A 410 1.40 4.48 4.66
C GLY A 410 0.58 5.49 5.45
N GLY A 411 -0.11 5.04 6.50
CA GLY A 411 -0.90 5.88 7.38
C GLY A 411 -0.09 6.97 8.10
N ILE A 412 1.09 6.62 8.60
CA ILE A 412 2.00 7.59 9.23
C ILE A 412 2.51 8.59 8.20
N MET A 413 2.89 8.14 6.99
CA MET A 413 3.35 9.02 5.93
C MET A 413 2.26 10.01 5.48
N MET A 414 1.04 9.53 5.25
CA MET A 414 -0.10 10.38 4.88
C MET A 414 -0.50 11.33 6.00
N SER A 415 -0.50 10.87 7.27
CA SER A 415 -0.78 11.76 8.42
C SER A 415 0.22 12.91 8.52
N ALA A 416 1.50 12.62 8.32
CA ALA A 416 2.53 13.66 8.31
C ALA A 416 2.29 14.66 7.18
N SER A 417 1.88 14.19 5.99
CA SER A 417 1.55 15.05 4.85
C SER A 417 0.32 15.91 5.11
N GLN A 418 -0.74 15.36 5.71
CA GLN A 418 -1.93 16.14 6.09
C GLN A 418 -1.59 17.27 7.08
N ILE A 419 -0.73 16.99 8.08
CA ILE A 419 -0.25 18.01 9.02
C ILE A 419 0.54 19.09 8.27
N SER A 420 1.40 18.70 7.33
CA SER A 420 2.16 19.64 6.48
C SER A 420 1.23 20.49 5.62
N GLY A 421 0.22 19.88 5.00
CA GLY A 421 -0.78 20.55 4.17
C GLY A 421 -1.56 21.60 4.98
N ILE A 422 -2.08 21.23 6.14
CA ILE A 422 -2.82 22.15 7.02
C ILE A 422 -1.93 23.32 7.44
N ALA A 423 -0.76 23.05 8.01
CA ALA A 423 0.16 24.08 8.50
C ALA A 423 0.64 24.99 7.37
N GLY A 424 1.01 24.41 6.23
CA GLY A 424 1.46 25.14 5.05
C GLY A 424 0.36 26.01 4.44
N THR A 425 -0.87 25.51 4.36
CA THR A 425 -2.04 26.27 3.88
C THR A 425 -2.28 27.51 4.74
N PHE A 426 -2.39 27.35 6.06
CA PHE A 426 -2.56 28.51 6.95
C PHE A 426 -1.40 29.49 6.86
N PHE A 427 -0.16 29.03 6.75
CA PHE A 427 1.01 29.88 6.64
C PHE A 427 1.03 30.65 5.30
N CYS A 428 0.76 29.97 4.19
CA CYS A 428 0.70 30.63 2.86
C CYS A 428 -0.47 31.60 2.74
N ASP A 429 -1.66 31.24 3.28
CA ASP A 429 -2.82 32.12 3.30
C ASP A 429 -2.53 33.40 4.13
N TRP A 430 -1.89 33.23 5.30
CA TRP A 430 -1.42 34.38 6.08
C TRP A 430 -0.44 35.26 5.31
N LEU A 431 0.50 34.68 4.55
CA LEU A 431 1.44 35.45 3.72
C LEU A 431 0.72 36.22 2.62
N ILE A 432 -0.25 35.57 1.93
CA ILE A 432 -1.03 36.20 0.86
C ILE A 432 -1.81 37.41 1.38
N ASN A 433 -2.45 37.26 2.55
CA ASN A 433 -3.31 38.31 3.13
C ASN A 433 -2.53 39.43 3.85
N THR A 434 -1.32 39.16 4.36
CA THR A 434 -0.57 40.12 5.18
C THR A 434 0.47 40.91 4.39
N TYR A 435 1.11 40.26 3.42
CA TYR A 435 2.21 40.85 2.66
C TYR A 435 1.83 41.07 1.20
N THR A 436 2.17 42.25 0.67
CA THR A 436 1.98 42.58 -0.75
C THR A 436 3.00 41.89 -1.68
N LEU A 437 3.95 41.15 -1.13
CA LEU A 437 5.04 40.49 -1.85
C LEU A 437 4.57 39.15 -2.42
N LYS A 438 4.09 39.14 -3.65
CA LYS A 438 3.52 37.99 -4.37
C LYS A 438 4.45 36.78 -4.43
N TYR A 439 5.77 37.01 -4.55
CA TYR A 439 6.77 35.93 -4.67
C TYR A 439 7.04 35.16 -3.38
N LEU A 440 6.64 35.69 -2.21
CA LEU A 440 7.01 35.12 -0.92
C LEU A 440 6.38 33.71 -0.74
N THR A 441 5.14 33.55 -1.15
CA THR A 441 4.46 32.23 -1.18
C THR A 441 5.21 31.22 -2.03
N ASN A 442 5.69 31.65 -3.22
CA ASN A 442 6.48 30.79 -4.09
C ASN A 442 7.83 30.39 -3.49
N VAL A 443 8.48 31.30 -2.77
CA VAL A 443 9.74 31.01 -2.07
C VAL A 443 9.52 29.97 -0.98
N VAL A 444 8.40 30.05 -0.25
CA VAL A 444 8.03 29.02 0.73
C VAL A 444 7.82 27.67 0.04
N LEU A 445 7.05 27.65 -1.04
CA LEU A 445 6.79 26.43 -1.82
C LEU A 445 8.07 25.84 -2.44
N LEU A 446 9.01 26.69 -2.88
CA LEU A 446 10.34 26.25 -3.30
C LEU A 446 11.11 25.60 -2.13
N GLY A 447 10.99 26.17 -0.92
CA GLY A 447 11.57 25.60 0.29
C GLY A 447 11.12 24.17 0.55
N PHE A 448 9.87 23.83 0.28
CA PHE A 448 9.36 22.46 0.39
C PHE A 448 10.17 21.46 -0.48
N PHE A 449 10.43 21.80 -1.74
CA PHE A 449 11.25 20.94 -2.61
C PHE A 449 12.71 20.86 -2.20
N VAL A 450 13.28 21.96 -1.74
CA VAL A 450 14.68 22.01 -1.27
C VAL A 450 14.84 21.08 -0.06
N PHE A 451 13.98 21.22 0.96
CA PHE A 451 14.02 20.35 2.15
C PHE A 451 13.77 18.88 1.80
N ALA A 452 12.78 18.59 0.95
CA ALA A 452 12.52 17.23 0.48
C ALA A 452 13.75 16.62 -0.18
N SER A 453 14.40 17.36 -1.09
CA SER A 453 15.62 16.90 -1.78
C SER A 453 16.78 16.63 -0.83
N ILE A 454 16.98 17.49 0.19
CA ILE A 454 18.01 17.28 1.21
C ILE A 454 17.75 15.97 1.96
N PHE A 455 16.51 15.71 2.39
CA PHE A 455 16.20 14.49 3.15
C PHE A 455 16.36 13.22 2.31
N VAL A 456 16.02 13.25 1.01
CA VAL A 456 16.26 12.09 0.12
C VAL A 456 17.76 11.80 -0.06
N LEU A 457 18.61 12.81 -0.10
CA LEU A 457 20.07 12.63 -0.21
C LEU A 457 20.69 12.00 1.04
N LEU A 458 20.10 12.21 2.23
CA LEU A 458 20.67 11.82 3.52
C LEU A 458 20.54 10.34 3.88
N PHE A 459 19.66 9.57 3.22
CA PHE A 459 19.50 8.16 3.55
C PHE A 459 20.16 7.22 2.55
N ASP A 460 20.60 6.04 3.05
CA ASP A 460 21.18 4.98 2.23
C ASP A 460 20.08 4.07 1.66
N GLU A 461 20.27 3.61 0.42
CA GLU A 461 19.34 2.68 -0.22
C GLU A 461 19.59 1.26 0.29
N LYS A 462 18.57 0.65 0.86
CA LYS A 462 18.49 -0.76 1.17
C LYS A 462 17.05 -1.23 0.97
N LEU A 463 16.87 -2.30 0.23
CA LEU A 463 15.57 -2.86 -0.11
C LEU A 463 15.39 -4.16 0.70
N ASP A 464 14.96 -4.03 1.96
CA ASP A 464 14.86 -5.15 2.90
C ASP A 464 13.86 -6.21 2.40
N ARG A 465 12.77 -5.81 1.76
CA ARG A 465 11.77 -6.69 1.16
C ARG A 465 12.30 -7.42 -0.08
N GLU A 466 12.99 -6.70 -0.98
CA GLU A 466 13.56 -7.29 -2.19
C GLU A 466 14.64 -8.34 -1.87
N GLU A 467 15.42 -8.15 -0.80
CA GLU A 467 16.39 -9.15 -0.34
C GLU A 467 15.70 -10.48 0.01
N ILE A 468 14.57 -10.43 0.70
CA ILE A 468 13.77 -11.63 1.05
C ILE A 468 13.14 -12.26 -0.18
N GLU A 469 12.61 -11.45 -1.09
CA GLU A 469 12.05 -11.91 -2.38
C GLU A 469 13.12 -12.65 -3.23
N LYS A 470 14.34 -12.12 -3.28
CA LYS A 470 15.47 -12.78 -3.96
C LYS A 470 15.86 -14.10 -3.31
N ALA A 471 15.98 -14.11 -1.98
CA ALA A 471 16.30 -15.32 -1.22
C ALA A 471 15.21 -16.41 -1.40
N GLY A 472 13.94 -16.03 -1.39
CA GLY A 472 12.81 -16.93 -1.64
C GLY A 472 12.85 -17.54 -3.05
N ARG A 473 13.11 -16.73 -4.08
CA ARG A 473 13.25 -17.20 -5.47
C ARG A 473 14.46 -18.13 -5.67
N GLU A 474 15.56 -17.86 -4.98
CA GLU A 474 16.73 -18.75 -5.04
C GLU A 474 16.45 -20.09 -4.37
N ALA A 475 15.74 -20.07 -3.23
CA ALA A 475 15.29 -21.28 -2.55
C ALA A 475 14.34 -22.11 -3.42
N GLU A 476 13.37 -21.48 -4.09
CA GLU A 476 12.45 -22.13 -5.03
C GLU A 476 13.19 -22.77 -6.23
N LYS A 477 14.13 -22.04 -6.82
CA LYS A 477 14.96 -22.58 -7.93
C LYS A 477 15.81 -23.77 -7.48
N LYS A 478 16.32 -23.76 -6.24
CA LYS A 478 17.08 -24.88 -5.68
C LYS A 478 16.16 -26.09 -5.42
N ALA A 479 14.98 -25.86 -4.85
CA ALA A 479 14.00 -26.90 -4.60
C ALA A 479 13.57 -27.58 -5.92
N LYS A 480 13.28 -26.80 -6.97
CA LYS A 480 12.90 -27.31 -8.28
C LYS A 480 14.01 -28.14 -8.94
N LYS A 481 15.26 -27.70 -8.85
CA LYS A 481 16.42 -28.49 -9.36
C LYS A 481 16.62 -29.80 -8.60
N LEU A 482 16.34 -29.80 -7.29
CA LEU A 482 16.43 -31.01 -6.47
C LEU A 482 15.31 -32.00 -6.83
N SER A 483 14.08 -31.54 -6.98
CA SER A 483 12.95 -32.39 -7.41
C SER A 483 13.13 -32.95 -8.81
N GLU A 484 13.64 -32.16 -9.77
CA GLU A 484 14.00 -32.63 -11.11
C GLU A 484 15.12 -33.70 -11.07
N GLY A 485 16.14 -33.49 -10.21
CA GLY A 485 17.21 -34.47 -10.02
C GLY A 485 16.77 -35.77 -9.34
N GLU A 486 15.82 -35.71 -8.41
CA GLU A 486 15.22 -36.88 -7.77
C GLU A 486 14.30 -37.66 -8.74
N ASN A 487 13.54 -36.96 -9.57
CA ASN A 487 12.71 -37.60 -10.61
C ASN A 487 13.55 -38.32 -11.64
N ILE A 488 14.67 -37.72 -12.08
CA ILE A 488 15.61 -38.36 -13.00
C ILE A 488 16.21 -39.65 -12.38
N LYS A 489 16.60 -39.59 -11.09
CA LYS A 489 17.13 -40.75 -10.37
C LYS A 489 16.08 -41.88 -10.24
N LYS A 490 14.83 -41.53 -9.94
CA LYS A 490 13.72 -42.52 -9.86
C LYS A 490 13.47 -43.18 -11.24
N GLU A 491 13.47 -42.41 -12.34
CA GLU A 491 13.35 -42.95 -13.67
C GLU A 491 14.54 -43.85 -14.08
N GLU A 492 15.77 -43.54 -13.62
CA GLU A 492 16.93 -44.39 -13.84
C GLU A 492 16.89 -45.67 -13.00
N GLU A 493 16.40 -45.61 -11.77
CA GLU A 493 16.19 -46.79 -10.91
C GLU A 493 15.06 -47.67 -11.43
N GLU A 494 13.96 -47.12 -11.87
CA GLU A 494 12.88 -47.88 -12.54
C GLU A 494 13.37 -48.60 -13.82
N LYS A 495 14.11 -47.92 -14.68
CA LYS A 495 14.72 -48.52 -15.88
C LYS A 495 15.73 -49.61 -15.54
N LYS A 496 16.51 -49.47 -14.45
CA LYS A 496 17.40 -50.54 -13.99
C LYS A 496 16.64 -51.74 -13.47
N SER A 497 15.58 -51.54 -12.68
CA SER A 497 14.76 -52.64 -12.18
C SER A 497 14.00 -53.37 -13.29
N GLU A 498 13.53 -52.66 -14.31
CA GLU A 498 12.94 -53.27 -15.51
C GLU A 498 13.98 -54.06 -16.33
N GLY A 499 15.22 -53.55 -16.46
CA GLY A 499 16.34 -54.23 -17.12
C GLY A 499 16.74 -55.52 -16.40
N GLU A 500 16.84 -55.51 -15.05
CA GLU A 500 17.13 -56.71 -14.25
C GLU A 500 16.00 -57.74 -14.30
N ASN A 501 14.74 -57.33 -14.35
CA ASN A 501 13.61 -58.22 -14.52
C ASN A 501 13.60 -58.89 -15.90
N LEU A 502 13.94 -58.16 -16.97
CA LEU A 502 14.08 -58.70 -18.32
C LEU A 502 15.26 -59.69 -18.44
N GLU A 503 16.37 -59.45 -17.73
CA GLU A 503 17.51 -60.37 -17.71
C GLU A 503 17.22 -61.65 -16.90
N ASN A 504 16.46 -61.52 -15.81
CA ASN A 504 16.01 -62.66 -15.01
C ASN A 504 14.97 -63.52 -15.80
N VAL A 505 14.07 -62.92 -16.55
CA VAL A 505 13.13 -63.63 -17.42
C VAL A 505 13.89 -64.39 -18.54
N LYS A 506 14.92 -63.80 -19.15
CA LYS A 506 15.77 -64.47 -20.14
C LYS A 506 16.61 -65.61 -19.54
N LYS A 507 17.04 -65.54 -18.29
CA LYS A 507 17.77 -66.63 -17.62
C LYS A 507 16.87 -67.80 -17.27
N ILE A 508 15.57 -67.60 -17.09
CA ILE A 508 14.58 -68.68 -16.84
C ILE A 508 14.25 -69.43 -18.14
N GLU A 509 14.32 -68.80 -19.32
CA GLU A 509 14.06 -69.44 -20.62
C GLU A 509 15.24 -70.24 -21.21
N ILE A 510 16.47 -70.15 -20.64
CA ILE A 510 17.68 -70.80 -21.18
C ILE A 510 18.18 -71.98 -20.33
N SER A 511 17.37 -72.59 -19.46
CA SER A 511 17.76 -73.84 -18.82
C SER A 511 17.26 -75.04 -19.65
N PRO A 512 18.17 -75.92 -20.19
CA PRO A 512 17.76 -77.06 -21.00
C PRO A 512 17.10 -78.09 -20.08
N LEU A 513 15.92 -78.52 -20.50
CA LEU A 513 15.22 -79.67 -19.98
C LEU A 513 16.07 -80.92 -20.19
N THR A 514 16.66 -81.48 -19.13
CA THR A 514 17.13 -82.88 -19.09
C THR A 514 16.46 -83.62 -17.93
N SER A 515 15.57 -84.53 -18.39
CA SER A 515 15.20 -85.84 -17.87
C SER A 515 14.85 -86.10 -16.41
N ASP A 516 13.69 -86.73 -16.32
CA ASP A 516 13.28 -87.74 -15.31
C ASP A 516 13.13 -87.41 -13.85
N ARG A 517 11.86 -87.21 -13.51
CA ARG A 517 11.26 -87.98 -12.39
C ARG A 517 9.74 -87.80 -12.31
N GLN A 518 9.08 -88.92 -12.14
CA GLN A 518 7.65 -89.04 -11.86
C GLN A 518 7.25 -88.20 -10.65
N LEU A 519 6.24 -87.35 -10.75
CA LEU A 519 5.59 -86.68 -9.65
C LEU A 519 4.10 -86.96 -9.67
N THR A 520 3.64 -87.30 -8.50
CA THR A 520 2.31 -87.75 -8.15
C THR A 520 1.30 -86.58 -8.14
N ASN A 521 0.04 -86.94 -8.46
CA ASN A 521 -1.10 -86.08 -8.78
C ASN A 521 -1.69 -85.25 -7.57
N GLU A 522 -0.92 -84.65 -6.67
CA GLU A 522 -1.52 -83.85 -5.56
C GLU A 522 -1.14 -82.37 -5.48
N GLU A 523 -0.24 -81.87 -6.34
CA GLU A 523 0.18 -80.46 -6.28
C GLU A 523 -0.38 -79.55 -7.40
N GLN A 524 -1.28 -80.03 -8.24
CA GLN A 524 -1.84 -79.23 -9.35
C GLN A 524 -3.04 -78.35 -8.97
N ASN A 525 -3.53 -78.34 -7.74
CA ASN A 525 -4.77 -77.63 -7.42
C ASN A 525 -4.60 -76.32 -6.63
N ASN A 526 -3.36 -75.91 -6.32
CA ASN A 526 -3.16 -74.71 -5.51
C ASN A 526 -2.51 -73.49 -6.27
N ASN A 527 -2.09 -73.67 -7.52
CA ASN A 527 -1.43 -72.56 -8.26
C ASN A 527 -2.33 -71.84 -9.25
N ASN A 528 -3.58 -72.29 -9.46
CA ASN A 528 -4.47 -71.61 -10.41
C ASN A 528 -5.35 -70.50 -9.82
N ASN A 529 -5.34 -70.30 -8.49
CA ASN A 529 -6.16 -69.27 -7.87
C ASN A 529 -5.44 -67.95 -7.61
N ASN A 530 -4.12 -67.85 -7.75
CA ASN A 530 -3.36 -66.60 -7.57
C ASN A 530 -3.04 -65.80 -8.83
N VAL A 531 -3.26 -66.36 -10.03
CA VAL A 531 -3.04 -65.67 -11.29
C VAL A 531 -4.29 -64.91 -11.77
N ALA A 532 -5.49 -65.30 -11.31
CA ALA A 532 -6.74 -64.67 -11.72
C ALA A 532 -7.10 -63.40 -10.91
N VAL A 533 -6.43 -63.11 -9.79
CA VAL A 533 -6.76 -61.96 -8.92
C VAL A 533 -5.92 -60.72 -9.30
N ASN A 534 -4.79 -60.86 -10.00
CA ASN A 534 -3.91 -59.73 -10.36
C ASN A 534 -4.19 -59.15 -11.74
N LEU A 535 -5.10 -59.68 -12.55
CA LEU A 535 -5.48 -59.14 -13.87
C LEU A 535 -6.75 -58.28 -13.85
N LEU A 536 -7.36 -58.05 -12.70
CA LEU A 536 -8.57 -57.22 -12.52
C LEU A 536 -8.30 -55.90 -11.79
N ARG A 537 -7.02 -55.52 -11.55
CA ARG A 537 -6.64 -54.23 -10.93
C ARG A 537 -5.82 -53.30 -11.84
N ALA A 538 -5.75 -53.56 -13.11
CA ALA A 538 -5.13 -52.67 -14.08
C ALA A 538 -6.11 -52.46 -15.26
N ASN A 539 -7.17 -51.64 -14.97
CA ASN A 539 -7.93 -50.84 -15.94
C ASN A 539 -8.61 -49.71 -15.17
#